data_9c18a78a75e32bc768355f485056fcf6
#
_entry.id   9c18a78a75e32bc768355f485056fcf6
#
_cell.length_a   1.000
_cell.length_b   1.000
_cell.length_c   1.000
_cell.angle_alpha   90.00
_cell.angle_beta   90.00
_cell.angle_gamma   90.00
#
_symmetry.space_group_name_H-M   'P 1'
#
loop_
_entity.id
_entity.type
_entity.pdbx_description
1 polymer ?
#
loop_
_entity_poly.entity_id
_entity_poly.type
_entity_poly.pdbx_seq_one_letter_code
_entity_poly.pdbx_strand_id
1 'polypeptide(L)'
;MKTAKINTLENNERMSTQNLLQLIEQKIEEGYTCFDIKACGQHDIGGSAWAKEKNKNLTFKITNPGQRVGAMARKGTSIYVNGSVPADVGWLNSGADIIVNGDCGDTAAHCAASGKIYVSGRVGTRSGALMKYDPKFEAPQFWVLKNTGSFSFEFMGGGIAVICGYDCAGIKSVLGNRSCVGMVGGTIYCRGPIQGIADCVSITELNEADKNFLTKGMKEFLSAIDKKGLSDTLLDFTEWHKIIPISPDEKAKKISVKDFRNSEWIEGGIFGDFIEDDYKVYELASTGQGRLKQPVWNAETCIDCGLCINNCPNNAITKNDKTYTSNDDKCIGCSICAAICPKKAWTMQNNNREIS
;
A
#
# COMPACT_ATOMS: atom_id res chain seq x y z
N MET A 1 -13.46 8.37 -34.99
CA MET A 1 -12.35 8.06 -34.04
C MET A 1 -11.25 7.41 -34.87
N LYS A 2 -10.06 8.01 -34.96
CA LYS A 2 -8.95 7.48 -35.76
C LYS A 2 -8.18 6.46 -34.92
N THR A 3 -8.03 5.21 -35.42
CA THR A 3 -7.44 4.09 -34.68
C THR A 3 -6.09 3.71 -35.25
N ALA A 4 -5.06 3.67 -34.40
CA ALA A 4 -3.76 3.10 -34.70
C ALA A 4 -3.71 1.64 -34.26
N LYS A 5 -3.33 0.73 -35.15
CA LYS A 5 -3.04 -0.67 -34.81
C LYS A 5 -1.53 -0.84 -34.76
N ILE A 6 -1.03 -1.33 -33.63
CA ILE A 6 0.41 -1.47 -33.38
C ILE A 6 0.69 -2.91 -32.96
N ASN A 7 1.57 -3.58 -33.69
CA ASN A 7 2.15 -4.86 -33.29
C ASN A 7 3.59 -4.61 -32.85
N THR A 8 3.95 -5.02 -31.65
CA THR A 8 5.28 -4.77 -31.08
C THR A 8 6.26 -5.91 -31.29
N LEU A 9 5.85 -6.97 -31.99
CA LEU A 9 6.69 -8.08 -32.41
C LEU A 9 6.53 -8.29 -33.91
N GLU A 10 7.55 -7.96 -34.68
CA GLU A 10 7.60 -8.15 -36.13
C GLU A 10 8.89 -8.89 -36.50
N ASN A 11 8.78 -9.89 -37.35
CA ASN A 11 9.92 -10.71 -37.82
C ASN A 11 10.80 -11.26 -36.68
N ASN A 12 10.19 -11.65 -35.55
CA ASN A 12 10.86 -12.07 -34.31
C ASN A 12 11.68 -10.95 -33.60
N GLU A 13 11.59 -9.72 -34.06
CA GLU A 13 12.19 -8.57 -33.37
C GLU A 13 11.15 -7.88 -32.50
N ARG A 14 11.48 -7.77 -31.22
CA ARG A 14 10.64 -7.10 -30.22
C ARG A 14 10.93 -5.60 -30.20
N MET A 15 9.92 -4.79 -30.42
CA MET A 15 10.01 -3.34 -30.21
C MET A 15 10.36 -3.02 -28.74
N SER A 16 11.26 -2.06 -28.50
CA SER A 16 11.53 -1.58 -27.14
C SER A 16 10.34 -0.81 -26.57
N THR A 17 10.25 -0.72 -25.26
CA THR A 17 9.22 0.10 -24.59
C THR A 17 9.33 1.55 -25.05
N GLN A 18 10.52 2.11 -25.11
CA GLN A 18 10.77 3.49 -25.51
C GLN A 18 10.27 3.77 -26.93
N ASN A 19 10.58 2.88 -27.87
CA ASN A 19 10.13 3.03 -29.27
C ASN A 19 8.60 2.97 -29.38
N LEU A 20 7.94 2.07 -28.60
CA LEU A 20 6.49 2.01 -28.55
C LEU A 20 5.90 3.33 -28.04
N LEU A 21 6.43 3.84 -26.92
CA LEU A 21 5.94 5.07 -26.31
C LEU A 21 6.11 6.28 -27.27
N GLN A 22 7.25 6.39 -27.93
CA GLN A 22 7.50 7.42 -28.95
C GLN A 22 6.55 7.29 -30.13
N LEU A 23 6.29 6.07 -30.62
CA LEU A 23 5.34 5.84 -31.69
C LEU A 23 3.92 6.24 -31.30
N ILE A 24 3.49 5.92 -30.08
CA ILE A 24 2.18 6.34 -29.55
C ILE A 24 2.10 7.87 -29.50
N GLU A 25 3.12 8.57 -29.01
CA GLU A 25 3.16 10.03 -28.95
C GLU A 25 3.04 10.65 -30.35
N GLN A 26 3.82 10.17 -31.28
CA GLN A 26 3.74 10.59 -32.69
C GLN A 26 2.33 10.39 -33.28
N LYS A 27 1.71 9.23 -33.01
CA LYS A 27 0.35 8.96 -33.52
C LYS A 27 -0.70 9.87 -32.86
N ILE A 28 -0.54 10.26 -31.60
CA ILE A 28 -1.40 11.26 -30.95
C ILE A 28 -1.27 12.62 -31.65
N GLU A 29 -0.07 13.04 -32.01
CA GLU A 29 0.19 14.27 -32.77
C GLU A 29 -0.45 14.21 -34.17
N GLU A 30 -0.45 13.04 -34.81
CA GLU A 30 -1.13 12.78 -36.11
C GLU A 30 -2.67 12.70 -35.94
N GLY A 31 -3.22 12.90 -34.73
CA GLY A 31 -4.65 12.93 -34.44
C GLY A 31 -5.31 11.58 -34.20
N TYR A 32 -4.54 10.52 -33.91
CA TYR A 32 -5.09 9.26 -33.45
C TYR A 32 -5.53 9.39 -31.98
N THR A 33 -6.69 8.80 -31.65
CA THR A 33 -7.26 8.81 -30.30
C THR A 33 -7.59 7.41 -29.79
N CYS A 34 -7.48 6.39 -30.63
CA CYS A 34 -7.67 5.00 -30.27
C CYS A 34 -6.44 4.17 -30.67
N PHE A 35 -5.99 3.30 -29.78
CA PHE A 35 -4.81 2.47 -29.97
C PHE A 35 -5.18 1.02 -29.72
N ASP A 36 -4.97 0.15 -30.71
CA ASP A 36 -5.11 -1.30 -30.60
C ASP A 36 -3.71 -1.91 -30.63
N ILE A 37 -3.19 -2.31 -29.47
CA ILE A 37 -1.79 -2.65 -29.25
C ILE A 37 -1.66 -4.13 -28.91
N LYS A 38 -1.02 -4.88 -29.79
CA LYS A 38 -0.52 -6.22 -29.50
C LYS A 38 0.89 -6.08 -28.93
N ALA A 39 0.97 -6.01 -27.60
CA ALA A 39 2.24 -5.86 -26.90
C ALA A 39 2.96 -7.21 -26.74
N CYS A 40 4.26 -7.13 -26.49
CA CYS A 40 5.13 -8.24 -26.12
C CYS A 40 5.92 -7.84 -24.86
N GLY A 41 5.19 -7.57 -23.76
CA GLY A 41 5.77 -7.20 -22.47
C GLY A 41 6.28 -5.75 -22.38
N GLN A 42 5.84 -4.82 -23.25
CA GLN A 42 6.20 -3.40 -23.10
C GLN A 42 5.47 -2.79 -21.91
N HIS A 43 6.18 -1.91 -21.19
CA HIS A 43 5.72 -1.26 -19.97
C HIS A 43 5.07 0.10 -20.23
N ASP A 44 4.42 0.68 -19.19
CA ASP A 44 3.94 2.08 -19.14
C ASP A 44 2.88 2.46 -20.19
N ILE A 45 2.23 1.50 -20.85
CA ILE A 45 1.23 1.77 -21.88
C ILE A 45 0.01 2.46 -21.26
N GLY A 46 -0.45 3.56 -21.86
CA GLY A 46 -1.60 4.34 -21.37
C GLY A 46 -1.29 5.29 -20.21
N GLY A 47 -0.02 5.45 -19.83
CA GLY A 47 0.42 6.30 -18.73
C GLY A 47 0.47 7.80 -19.05
N SER A 48 1.07 8.59 -18.15
CA SER A 48 1.04 10.06 -18.16
C SER A 48 1.82 10.73 -19.30
N ALA A 49 2.69 10.01 -20.00
CA ALA A 49 3.54 10.58 -21.04
C ALA A 49 2.75 11.32 -22.13
N TRP A 50 1.50 10.96 -22.33
CA TRP A 50 0.59 11.54 -23.34
C TRP A 50 -0.25 12.70 -22.81
N ALA A 51 -0.03 13.11 -21.61
CA ALA A 51 -0.82 14.16 -20.97
C ALA A 51 -0.39 15.58 -21.38
N LYS A 52 0.54 15.75 -22.31
CA LYS A 52 0.90 17.07 -22.85
C LYS A 52 -0.29 17.78 -23.49
N GLU A 53 -1.25 17.03 -24.05
CA GLU A 53 -2.49 17.57 -24.57
C GLU A 53 -3.65 17.38 -23.56
N LYS A 54 -3.97 18.44 -22.86
CA LYS A 54 -4.89 18.46 -21.70
C LYS A 54 -6.33 18.02 -21.98
N ASN A 55 -6.76 17.84 -23.23
CA ASN A 55 -8.17 17.67 -23.60
C ASN A 55 -8.45 16.52 -24.58
N LYS A 56 -7.56 15.59 -24.78
CA LYS A 56 -7.84 14.45 -25.67
C LYS A 56 -8.34 13.26 -24.87
N ASN A 57 -9.50 12.72 -25.26
CA ASN A 57 -9.95 11.42 -24.80
C ASN A 57 -9.18 10.34 -25.57
N LEU A 58 -8.39 9.54 -24.87
CA LEU A 58 -7.58 8.47 -25.45
C LEU A 58 -8.14 7.11 -25.03
N THR A 59 -8.18 6.18 -25.97
CA THR A 59 -8.60 4.80 -25.71
C THR A 59 -7.48 3.84 -26.09
N PHE A 60 -7.09 2.97 -25.16
CA PHE A 60 -6.10 1.92 -25.38
C PHE A 60 -6.76 0.55 -25.23
N LYS A 61 -6.60 -0.30 -26.24
CA LYS A 61 -6.94 -1.72 -26.21
C LYS A 61 -5.64 -2.50 -26.29
N ILE A 62 -5.32 -3.28 -25.27
CA ILE A 62 -3.99 -3.84 -25.09
C ILE A 62 -4.08 -5.34 -24.85
N THR A 63 -3.21 -6.11 -25.48
CA THR A 63 -2.97 -7.52 -25.17
C THR A 63 -1.51 -7.73 -24.80
N ASN A 64 -1.23 -8.63 -23.84
CA ASN A 64 0.10 -9.03 -23.39
C ASN A 64 1.05 -7.85 -23.02
N PRO A 65 0.59 -6.88 -22.21
CA PRO A 65 1.45 -5.78 -21.76
C PRO A 65 2.48 -6.25 -20.72
N GLY A 66 3.48 -5.40 -20.48
CA GLY A 66 4.35 -5.45 -19.30
C GLY A 66 3.71 -4.76 -18.10
N GLN A 67 4.55 -4.29 -17.18
CA GLN A 67 4.14 -3.63 -15.94
C GLN A 67 3.66 -2.18 -16.18
N ARG A 68 3.03 -1.59 -15.16
CA ARG A 68 2.66 -0.16 -15.06
C ARG A 68 1.70 0.31 -16.15
N VAL A 69 0.79 -0.56 -16.57
CA VAL A 69 -0.30 -0.15 -17.48
C VAL A 69 -1.13 0.94 -16.80
N GLY A 70 -1.32 2.06 -17.47
CA GLY A 70 -2.07 3.19 -16.95
C GLY A 70 -1.43 3.92 -15.78
N ALA A 71 -0.11 3.78 -15.58
CA ALA A 71 0.61 4.52 -14.54
C ALA A 71 0.48 6.02 -14.74
N MET A 72 0.02 6.76 -13.71
CA MET A 72 -0.24 8.20 -13.73
C MET A 72 -1.25 8.63 -14.82
N ALA A 73 -2.11 7.74 -15.28
CA ALA A 73 -3.09 8.03 -16.33
C ALA A 73 -4.13 9.05 -15.84
N ARG A 74 -4.59 9.91 -16.73
CA ARG A 74 -5.45 11.06 -16.41
C ARG A 74 -6.88 10.86 -16.87
N LYS A 75 -7.78 11.68 -16.33
CA LYS A 75 -9.18 11.77 -16.77
C LYS A 75 -9.26 11.94 -18.30
N GLY A 76 -10.17 11.20 -18.93
CA GLY A 76 -10.31 11.12 -20.39
C GLY A 76 -9.51 9.99 -21.03
N THR A 77 -8.72 9.24 -20.27
CA THR A 77 -8.06 8.01 -20.74
C THR A 77 -8.87 6.79 -20.34
N SER A 78 -9.17 5.93 -21.32
CA SER A 78 -9.81 4.62 -21.11
C SER A 78 -8.88 3.51 -21.57
N ILE A 79 -8.63 2.53 -20.70
CA ILE A 79 -7.68 1.44 -20.97
C ILE A 79 -8.40 0.11 -20.79
N TYR A 80 -8.35 -0.72 -21.82
CA TYR A 80 -8.90 -2.07 -21.83
C TYR A 80 -7.79 -3.07 -22.08
N VAL A 81 -7.50 -3.90 -21.09
CA VAL A 81 -6.51 -4.98 -21.21
C VAL A 81 -7.24 -6.30 -21.37
N ASN A 82 -6.96 -7.01 -22.43
CA ASN A 82 -7.42 -8.38 -22.63
C ASN A 82 -6.29 -9.35 -22.22
N GLY A 83 -6.39 -9.88 -21.01
CA GLY A 83 -5.39 -10.72 -20.36
C GLY A 83 -4.86 -10.11 -19.06
N SER A 84 -3.89 -10.77 -18.46
CA SER A 84 -3.31 -10.37 -17.18
C SER A 84 -2.21 -9.32 -17.34
N VAL A 85 -1.96 -8.56 -16.27
CA VAL A 85 -0.89 -7.57 -16.18
C VAL A 85 0.04 -7.93 -15.02
N PRO A 86 1.38 -7.94 -15.22
CA PRO A 86 2.31 -8.42 -14.20
C PRO A 86 2.34 -7.64 -12.89
N ALA A 87 2.33 -6.30 -12.94
CA ALA A 87 2.38 -5.46 -11.73
C ALA A 87 2.00 -3.99 -12.02
N ASP A 88 1.76 -3.21 -10.94
CA ASP A 88 1.63 -1.75 -10.92
C ASP A 88 0.52 -1.17 -11.83
N VAL A 89 -0.56 -1.93 -12.05
CA VAL A 89 -1.71 -1.42 -12.84
C VAL A 89 -2.30 -0.20 -12.17
N GLY A 90 -2.40 0.90 -12.92
CA GLY A 90 -2.98 2.14 -12.42
C GLY A 90 -2.20 2.78 -11.27
N TRP A 91 -0.89 2.53 -11.20
CA TRP A 91 -0.02 3.23 -10.24
C TRP A 91 -0.17 4.75 -10.40
N LEU A 92 -0.49 5.45 -9.28
CA LEU A 92 -0.79 6.89 -9.28
C LEU A 92 -1.91 7.29 -10.26
N ASN A 93 -2.90 6.42 -10.53
CA ASN A 93 -4.02 6.75 -11.41
C ASN A 93 -4.67 8.07 -10.96
N SER A 94 -4.80 9.02 -11.89
CA SER A 94 -5.28 10.38 -11.66
C SER A 94 -6.58 10.67 -12.41
N GLY A 95 -7.40 9.64 -12.66
CA GLY A 95 -8.74 9.81 -13.23
C GLY A 95 -9.05 8.99 -14.47
N ALA A 96 -8.16 8.10 -14.90
CA ALA A 96 -8.44 7.17 -16.00
C ALA A 96 -9.37 6.03 -15.56
N ASP A 97 -10.09 5.48 -16.55
CA ASP A 97 -10.83 4.22 -16.41
C ASP A 97 -9.99 3.08 -16.97
N ILE A 98 -9.63 2.11 -16.10
CA ILE A 98 -8.76 0.98 -16.44
C ILE A 98 -9.54 -0.32 -16.20
N ILE A 99 -9.72 -1.11 -17.25
CA ILE A 99 -10.41 -2.41 -17.20
C ILE A 99 -9.42 -3.50 -17.57
N VAL A 100 -9.21 -4.48 -16.69
CA VAL A 100 -8.35 -5.64 -16.93
C VAL A 100 -9.18 -6.91 -16.91
N ASN A 101 -9.30 -7.55 -18.07
CA ASN A 101 -9.96 -8.84 -18.22
C ASN A 101 -8.95 -9.99 -17.98
N GLY A 102 -8.47 -10.07 -16.76
CA GLY A 102 -7.48 -11.02 -16.29
C GLY A 102 -7.06 -10.71 -14.86
N ASP A 103 -5.95 -11.32 -14.42
CA ASP A 103 -5.34 -11.05 -13.12
C ASP A 103 -4.42 -9.82 -13.20
N CYS A 104 -4.26 -9.15 -12.08
CA CYS A 104 -3.17 -8.18 -11.90
C CYS A 104 -2.20 -8.73 -10.85
N GLY A 105 -0.90 -8.58 -11.11
CA GLY A 105 0.12 -8.88 -10.12
C GLY A 105 0.15 -7.83 -8.99
N ASP A 106 1.31 -7.69 -8.38
CA ASP A 106 1.48 -6.86 -7.19
C ASP A 106 1.22 -5.38 -7.45
N THR A 107 0.87 -4.66 -6.39
CA THR A 107 0.76 -3.18 -6.36
C THR A 107 -0.26 -2.58 -7.35
N ALA A 108 -1.31 -3.33 -7.73
CA ALA A 108 -2.42 -2.77 -8.50
C ALA A 108 -3.11 -1.63 -7.71
N ALA A 109 -3.48 -0.54 -8.38
CA ALA A 109 -4.08 0.66 -7.79
C ALA A 109 -3.22 1.36 -6.70
N HIS A 110 -1.92 1.08 -6.63
CA HIS A 110 -1.02 1.71 -5.66
C HIS A 110 -0.99 3.23 -5.84
N CYS A 111 -1.22 3.97 -4.76
CA CYS A 111 -1.32 5.44 -4.77
C CYS A 111 -2.40 6.01 -5.71
N ALA A 112 -3.40 5.24 -6.15
CA ALA A 112 -4.47 5.78 -6.98
C ALA A 112 -5.20 6.93 -6.25
N ALA A 113 -5.45 8.03 -6.97
CA ALA A 113 -6.00 9.27 -6.42
C ALA A 113 -7.34 9.67 -7.04
N SER A 114 -7.72 9.12 -8.20
CA SER A 114 -9.00 9.32 -8.87
C SER A 114 -9.21 8.27 -9.96
N GLY A 115 -10.42 8.20 -10.55
CA GLY A 115 -10.76 7.27 -11.64
C GLY A 115 -11.15 5.88 -11.14
N LYS A 116 -11.33 4.95 -12.09
CA LYS A 116 -11.81 3.60 -11.80
C LYS A 116 -10.84 2.55 -12.32
N ILE A 117 -10.58 1.54 -11.50
CA ILE A 117 -9.78 0.38 -11.89
C ILE A 117 -10.62 -0.87 -11.63
N TYR A 118 -10.92 -1.62 -12.68
CA TYR A 118 -11.75 -2.81 -12.68
C TYR A 118 -10.92 -4.04 -13.09
N VAL A 119 -10.91 -5.08 -12.26
CA VAL A 119 -10.14 -6.31 -12.49
C VAL A 119 -11.06 -7.52 -12.43
N SER A 120 -11.12 -8.29 -13.51
CA SER A 120 -11.98 -9.48 -13.58
C SER A 120 -11.37 -10.73 -12.92
N GLY A 121 -10.12 -10.68 -12.51
CA GLY A 121 -9.40 -11.74 -11.81
C GLY A 121 -9.08 -11.38 -10.37
N ARG A 122 -7.97 -11.90 -9.88
CA ARG A 122 -7.36 -11.56 -8.59
C ARG A 122 -6.28 -10.50 -8.76
N VAL A 123 -5.87 -9.93 -7.63
CA VAL A 123 -4.73 -9.00 -7.59
C VAL A 123 -3.69 -9.44 -6.56
N GLY A 124 -2.44 -9.05 -6.78
CA GLY A 124 -1.30 -9.43 -5.95
C GLY A 124 -1.17 -8.64 -4.65
N THR A 125 0.02 -8.71 -4.05
CA THR A 125 0.36 -8.06 -2.78
C THR A 125 0.33 -6.54 -2.89
N ARG A 126 0.05 -5.85 -1.76
CA ARG A 126 0.03 -4.38 -1.65
C ARG A 126 -0.89 -3.67 -2.66
N SER A 127 -1.88 -4.38 -3.19
CA SER A 127 -2.88 -3.77 -4.06
C SER A 127 -3.74 -2.78 -3.28
N GLY A 128 -4.03 -1.62 -3.86
CA GLY A 128 -4.74 -0.53 -3.20
C GLY A 128 -3.95 0.19 -2.10
N ALA A 129 -2.68 -0.18 -1.88
CA ALA A 129 -1.85 0.51 -0.89
C ALA A 129 -1.69 1.99 -1.23
N LEU A 130 -1.71 2.84 -0.18
CA LEU A 130 -1.57 4.29 -0.30
C LEU A 130 -2.60 4.97 -1.23
N MET A 131 -3.72 4.32 -1.57
CA MET A 131 -4.85 5.02 -2.21
C MET A 131 -5.23 6.24 -1.39
N LYS A 132 -5.56 7.33 -2.05
CA LYS A 132 -5.88 8.60 -1.39
C LYS A 132 -7.06 9.30 -2.05
N TYR A 133 -7.63 10.27 -1.35
CA TYR A 133 -8.75 11.04 -1.84
C TYR A 133 -8.52 12.54 -1.57
N ASP A 134 -8.67 13.34 -2.60
CA ASP A 134 -8.78 14.79 -2.50
C ASP A 134 -10.23 15.19 -2.84
N PRO A 135 -10.95 15.88 -1.93
CA PRO A 135 -12.35 16.30 -2.17
C PRO A 135 -12.59 17.13 -3.42
N LYS A 136 -11.55 17.69 -4.04
CA LYS A 136 -11.64 18.41 -5.31
C LYS A 136 -11.84 17.51 -6.52
N PHE A 137 -11.65 16.20 -6.37
CA PHE A 137 -11.74 15.20 -7.42
C PHE A 137 -12.72 14.10 -7.04
N GLU A 138 -13.12 13.28 -8.00
CA GLU A 138 -13.87 12.06 -7.72
C GLU A 138 -12.98 11.07 -6.97
N ALA A 139 -13.53 10.40 -5.96
CA ALA A 139 -12.81 9.39 -5.20
C ALA A 139 -12.36 8.23 -6.11
N PRO A 140 -11.13 7.74 -5.98
CA PRO A 140 -10.68 6.58 -6.72
C PRO A 140 -11.51 5.35 -6.34
N GLN A 141 -11.85 4.53 -7.34
CA GLN A 141 -12.57 3.28 -7.14
C GLN A 141 -11.74 2.11 -7.66
N PHE A 142 -11.59 1.09 -6.84
CA PHE A 142 -10.87 -0.13 -7.18
C PHE A 142 -11.76 -1.35 -6.95
N TRP A 143 -12.15 -2.03 -8.04
CA TRP A 143 -13.07 -3.18 -8.03
C TRP A 143 -12.35 -4.43 -8.51
N VAL A 144 -12.42 -5.50 -7.72
CA VAL A 144 -11.77 -6.79 -7.98
C VAL A 144 -12.79 -7.90 -7.87
N LEU A 145 -12.94 -8.70 -8.91
CA LEU A 145 -13.92 -9.78 -8.92
C LEU A 145 -13.55 -10.91 -7.96
N LYS A 146 -12.28 -11.26 -7.85
CA LYS A 146 -11.82 -12.33 -6.97
C LYS A 146 -11.27 -11.78 -5.65
N ASN A 147 -10.03 -11.99 -5.35
CA ASN A 147 -9.39 -11.65 -4.08
C ASN A 147 -8.13 -10.79 -4.27
N THR A 148 -7.63 -10.25 -3.18
CA THR A 148 -6.35 -9.53 -3.14
C THR A 148 -5.27 -10.37 -2.44
N GLY A 149 -4.00 -9.98 -2.63
CA GLY A 149 -2.84 -10.55 -1.94
C GLY A 149 -2.59 -9.93 -0.57
N SER A 150 -1.51 -10.33 0.10
CA SER A 150 -1.12 -9.82 1.41
C SER A 150 -0.77 -8.33 1.39
N PHE A 151 -0.89 -7.64 2.53
CA PHE A 151 -0.62 -6.21 2.70
C PHE A 151 -1.46 -5.29 1.81
N SER A 152 -2.58 -5.77 1.27
CA SER A 152 -3.49 -4.93 0.49
C SER A 152 -4.06 -3.81 1.34
N PHE A 153 -4.23 -2.62 0.74
CA PHE A 153 -4.74 -1.40 1.38
C PHE A 153 -3.86 -0.85 2.52
N GLU A 154 -2.59 -1.26 2.54
CA GLU A 154 -1.60 -0.72 3.48
C GLU A 154 -1.50 0.80 3.32
N PHE A 155 -1.60 1.54 4.45
CA PHE A 155 -1.59 3.01 4.50
C PHE A 155 -2.61 3.70 3.58
N MET A 156 -3.74 3.06 3.29
CA MET A 156 -4.82 3.67 2.51
C MET A 156 -5.35 4.92 3.25
N GLY A 157 -5.36 6.05 2.56
CA GLY A 157 -5.82 7.35 3.09
C GLY A 157 -7.16 7.80 2.51
N GLY A 158 -7.73 7.08 1.52
CA GLY A 158 -9.02 7.44 0.93
C GLY A 158 -9.35 6.61 -0.29
N GLY A 159 -10.55 6.85 -0.84
CA GLY A 159 -11.09 6.08 -1.96
C GLY A 159 -11.98 4.92 -1.54
N ILE A 160 -12.41 4.15 -2.51
CA ILE A 160 -13.32 3.02 -2.32
C ILE A 160 -12.73 1.78 -2.99
N ALA A 161 -12.65 0.68 -2.27
CA ALA A 161 -12.32 -0.63 -2.81
C ALA A 161 -13.50 -1.60 -2.68
N VAL A 162 -13.71 -2.44 -3.70
CA VAL A 162 -14.74 -3.48 -3.70
C VAL A 162 -14.14 -4.79 -4.13
N ILE A 163 -14.11 -5.78 -3.22
CA ILE A 163 -13.51 -7.09 -3.43
C ILE A 163 -14.64 -8.14 -3.36
N CYS A 164 -15.00 -8.68 -4.52
CA CYS A 164 -16.19 -9.51 -4.64
C CYS A 164 -16.04 -10.94 -4.11
N GLY A 165 -14.80 -11.43 -3.90
CA GLY A 165 -14.57 -12.78 -3.39
C GLY A 165 -15.21 -13.89 -4.24
N TYR A 166 -15.41 -13.64 -5.54
CA TYR A 166 -16.05 -14.61 -6.43
C TYR A 166 -15.06 -15.73 -6.80
N ASP A 167 -15.53 -16.96 -6.75
CA ASP A 167 -14.74 -18.13 -7.09
C ASP A 167 -13.41 -18.24 -6.27
N CYS A 168 -13.54 -18.01 -4.96
CA CYS A 168 -12.44 -18.00 -3.99
C CYS A 168 -12.62 -19.10 -2.93
N ALA A 169 -13.10 -20.27 -3.30
CA ALA A 169 -13.31 -21.37 -2.36
C ALA A 169 -12.01 -21.78 -1.68
N GLY A 170 -12.06 -21.98 -0.35
CA GLY A 170 -10.93 -22.48 0.45
C GLY A 170 -9.88 -21.47 0.85
N ILE A 171 -9.98 -20.19 0.45
CA ILE A 171 -9.08 -19.15 0.95
C ILE A 171 -9.47 -18.73 2.38
N LYS A 172 -8.46 -18.37 3.19
CA LYS A 172 -8.67 -17.92 4.57
C LYS A 172 -9.12 -16.46 4.65
N SER A 173 -8.73 -15.64 3.68
CA SER A 173 -9.09 -14.23 3.62
C SER A 173 -9.14 -13.74 2.17
N VAL A 174 -10.22 -13.04 1.79
CA VAL A 174 -10.34 -12.40 0.47
C VAL A 174 -9.43 -11.19 0.31
N LEU A 175 -8.94 -10.64 1.42
CA LEU A 175 -8.03 -9.49 1.45
C LEU A 175 -6.54 -9.88 1.59
N GLY A 176 -6.25 -11.19 1.64
CA GLY A 176 -4.91 -11.67 1.96
C GLY A 176 -4.56 -11.50 3.44
N ASN A 177 -3.29 -11.69 3.79
CA ASN A 177 -2.80 -11.56 5.16
C ASN A 177 -2.29 -10.13 5.42
N ARG A 178 -2.42 -9.63 6.65
CA ARG A 178 -1.95 -8.30 7.09
C ARG A 178 -2.49 -7.14 6.24
N SER A 179 -3.71 -7.26 5.77
CA SER A 179 -4.39 -6.19 5.03
C SER A 179 -4.73 -5.00 5.93
N CYS A 180 -4.85 -3.82 5.32
CA CYS A 180 -5.25 -2.56 5.97
C CYS A 180 -4.25 -2.02 7.02
N VAL A 181 -3.01 -2.51 7.10
CA VAL A 181 -2.02 -1.99 8.04
C VAL A 181 -1.84 -0.48 7.82
N GLY A 182 -2.00 0.31 8.88
CA GLY A 182 -1.84 1.77 8.83
C GLY A 182 -2.92 2.50 8.02
N MET A 183 -4.05 1.87 7.69
CA MET A 183 -5.18 2.52 7.02
C MET A 183 -5.74 3.66 7.88
N VAL A 184 -5.90 4.84 7.30
CA VAL A 184 -6.37 6.05 7.98
C VAL A 184 -7.57 6.69 7.30
N GLY A 185 -8.00 6.19 6.14
CA GLY A 185 -9.14 6.73 5.40
C GLY A 185 -9.61 5.76 4.32
N GLY A 186 -10.75 6.07 3.70
CA GLY A 186 -11.36 5.24 2.67
C GLY A 186 -12.33 4.20 3.22
N THR A 187 -12.94 3.46 2.29
CA THR A 187 -13.89 2.38 2.59
C THR A 187 -13.60 1.17 1.73
N ILE A 188 -13.59 -0.01 2.34
CA ILE A 188 -13.45 -1.26 1.64
C ILE A 188 -14.74 -2.07 1.84
N TYR A 189 -15.33 -2.52 0.75
CA TYR A 189 -16.39 -3.50 0.75
C TYR A 189 -15.82 -4.83 0.30
N CYS A 190 -16.02 -5.89 1.05
CA CYS A 190 -15.55 -7.20 0.64
C CYS A 190 -16.56 -8.29 0.97
N ARG A 191 -16.63 -9.30 0.11
CA ARG A 191 -17.51 -10.47 0.27
C ARG A 191 -16.67 -11.71 0.53
N GLY A 192 -16.99 -12.43 1.60
CA GLY A 192 -16.33 -13.68 1.99
C GLY A 192 -15.47 -13.56 3.25
N PRO A 193 -14.65 -14.57 3.55
CA PRO A 193 -13.90 -14.64 4.80
C PRO A 193 -12.81 -13.57 4.91
N ILE A 194 -12.65 -13.04 6.12
CA ILE A 194 -11.63 -12.06 6.47
C ILE A 194 -10.80 -12.59 7.64
N GLN A 195 -9.49 -12.72 7.44
CA GLN A 195 -8.55 -13.06 8.50
C GLN A 195 -7.27 -12.22 8.35
N GLY A 196 -6.55 -12.02 9.46
CA GLY A 196 -5.27 -11.31 9.46
C GLY A 196 -5.37 -9.85 9.05
N ILE A 197 -6.52 -9.21 9.31
CA ILE A 197 -6.72 -7.77 9.10
C ILE A 197 -6.07 -6.99 10.27
N ALA A 198 -5.58 -5.77 9.97
CA ALA A 198 -4.97 -4.92 10.99
C ALA A 198 -5.99 -4.44 12.04
N ASP A 199 -5.50 -4.15 13.24
CA ASP A 199 -6.27 -3.66 14.38
C ASP A 199 -6.68 -2.18 14.28
N CYS A 200 -6.14 -1.44 13.30
CA CYS A 200 -6.48 -0.04 13.05
C CYS A 200 -7.77 0.17 12.24
N VAL A 201 -8.49 -0.89 11.93
CA VAL A 201 -9.76 -0.86 11.20
C VAL A 201 -10.86 -1.62 11.93
N SER A 202 -12.11 -1.26 11.65
CA SER A 202 -13.29 -1.97 12.12
C SER A 202 -14.05 -2.61 10.96
N ILE A 203 -14.61 -3.79 11.22
CA ILE A 203 -15.51 -4.49 10.31
C ILE A 203 -16.93 -4.20 10.75
N THR A 204 -17.76 -3.68 9.86
CA THR A 204 -19.16 -3.32 10.12
C THR A 204 -20.09 -3.94 9.10
N GLU A 205 -21.38 -4.00 9.44
CA GLU A 205 -22.41 -4.39 8.48
C GLU A 205 -22.68 -3.27 7.47
N LEU A 206 -23.25 -3.63 6.32
CA LEU A 206 -23.66 -2.69 5.29
C LEU A 206 -24.97 -2.01 5.70
N ASN A 207 -25.02 -0.70 5.61
CA ASN A 207 -26.28 0.06 5.67
C ASN A 207 -26.94 0.16 4.29
N GLU A 208 -28.14 0.74 4.21
CA GLU A 208 -28.88 0.88 2.95
C GLU A 208 -28.17 1.75 1.91
N ALA A 209 -27.42 2.77 2.33
CA ALA A 209 -26.62 3.60 1.41
C ALA A 209 -25.48 2.79 0.78
N ASP A 210 -24.82 1.92 1.57
CA ASP A 210 -23.78 1.01 1.11
C ASP A 210 -24.34 0.01 0.07
N LYS A 211 -25.48 -0.60 0.36
CA LYS A 211 -26.15 -1.55 -0.57
C LYS A 211 -26.56 -0.87 -1.87
N ASN A 212 -27.08 0.34 -1.81
CA ASN A 212 -27.43 1.13 -3.00
C ASN A 212 -26.21 1.46 -3.84
N PHE A 213 -25.10 1.87 -3.20
CA PHE A 213 -23.82 2.11 -3.88
C PHE A 213 -23.32 0.84 -4.59
N LEU A 214 -23.28 -0.28 -3.87
CA LEU A 214 -22.83 -1.56 -4.42
C LEU A 214 -23.74 -2.03 -5.56
N THR A 215 -25.05 -1.92 -5.42
CA THR A 215 -26.00 -2.32 -6.47
C THR A 215 -25.80 -1.54 -7.77
N LYS A 216 -25.61 -0.22 -7.67
CA LYS A 216 -25.33 0.63 -8.84
C LYS A 216 -23.97 0.33 -9.45
N GLY A 217 -22.92 0.30 -8.61
CA GLY A 217 -21.55 0.09 -9.05
C GLY A 217 -21.31 -1.31 -9.61
N MET A 218 -21.96 -2.34 -9.03
CA MET A 218 -21.84 -3.72 -9.50
C MET A 218 -22.35 -3.90 -10.94
N LYS A 219 -23.45 -3.25 -11.30
CA LYS A 219 -23.96 -3.28 -12.68
C LYS A 219 -22.95 -2.70 -13.67
N GLU A 220 -22.33 -1.58 -13.31
CA GLU A 220 -21.29 -0.93 -14.14
C GLU A 220 -20.06 -1.83 -14.23
N PHE A 221 -19.54 -2.30 -13.09
CA PHE A 221 -18.37 -3.16 -13.00
C PHE A 221 -18.53 -4.44 -13.82
N LEU A 222 -19.60 -5.20 -13.58
CA LEU A 222 -19.87 -6.46 -14.29
C LEU A 222 -20.09 -6.27 -15.78
N SER A 223 -20.67 -5.14 -16.19
CA SER A 223 -20.80 -4.80 -17.60
C SER A 223 -19.44 -4.52 -18.23
N ALA A 224 -18.55 -3.81 -17.53
CA ALA A 224 -17.22 -3.47 -18.02
C ALA A 224 -16.31 -4.70 -18.20
N ILE A 225 -16.42 -5.70 -17.32
CA ILE A 225 -15.64 -6.95 -17.38
C ILE A 225 -16.36 -8.09 -18.11
N ASP A 226 -17.51 -7.84 -18.74
CA ASP A 226 -18.32 -8.83 -19.44
C ASP A 226 -18.77 -10.03 -18.59
N LYS A 227 -19.24 -9.76 -17.37
CA LYS A 227 -19.68 -10.77 -16.38
C LYS A 227 -21.07 -10.48 -15.81
N LYS A 228 -21.98 -9.89 -16.61
CA LYS A 228 -23.33 -9.47 -16.19
C LYS A 228 -24.15 -10.58 -15.51
N GLY A 229 -23.95 -11.85 -15.90
CA GLY A 229 -24.64 -13.00 -15.32
C GLY A 229 -24.34 -13.26 -13.84
N LEU A 230 -23.32 -12.59 -13.26
CA LEU A 230 -22.97 -12.72 -11.84
C LEU A 230 -23.74 -11.77 -10.92
N SER A 231 -24.61 -10.91 -11.46
CA SER A 231 -25.29 -9.86 -10.71
C SER A 231 -26.06 -10.40 -9.50
N ASP A 232 -26.88 -11.42 -9.68
CA ASP A 232 -27.72 -11.96 -8.60
C ASP A 232 -26.89 -12.58 -7.47
N THR A 233 -25.81 -13.29 -7.82
CA THR A 233 -24.88 -13.88 -6.85
C THR A 233 -24.13 -12.82 -6.04
N LEU A 234 -23.69 -11.74 -6.68
CA LEU A 234 -22.88 -10.71 -6.04
C LEU A 234 -23.71 -9.63 -5.33
N LEU A 235 -25.00 -9.54 -5.59
CA LEU A 235 -25.92 -8.65 -4.89
C LEU A 235 -26.67 -9.34 -3.72
N ASP A 236 -26.33 -10.59 -3.42
CA ASP A 236 -26.63 -11.19 -2.12
C ASP A 236 -25.67 -10.61 -1.06
N PHE A 237 -26.22 -9.73 -0.21
CA PHE A 237 -25.43 -8.99 0.78
C PHE A 237 -25.14 -9.75 2.08
N THR A 238 -25.52 -11.03 2.20
CA THR A 238 -25.36 -11.83 3.43
C THR A 238 -23.90 -12.05 3.84
N GLU A 239 -22.99 -12.12 2.87
CA GLU A 239 -21.56 -12.35 3.10
C GLU A 239 -20.70 -11.08 2.92
N TRP A 240 -21.33 -9.93 2.77
CA TRP A 240 -20.61 -8.68 2.57
C TRP A 240 -20.29 -7.99 3.89
N HIS A 241 -19.11 -7.41 3.93
CA HIS A 241 -18.60 -6.63 5.04
C HIS A 241 -18.12 -5.28 4.55
N LYS A 242 -18.22 -4.29 5.42
CA LYS A 242 -17.65 -2.97 5.23
C LYS A 242 -16.52 -2.78 6.21
N ILE A 243 -15.36 -2.33 5.71
CA ILE A 243 -14.18 -2.05 6.51
C ILE A 243 -13.88 -0.57 6.41
N ILE A 244 -13.71 0.06 7.56
CA ILE A 244 -13.39 1.47 7.72
C ILE A 244 -12.29 1.64 8.76
N PRO A 245 -11.45 2.68 8.68
CA PRO A 245 -10.48 2.96 9.73
C PRO A 245 -11.19 3.31 11.04
N ILE A 246 -10.61 2.87 12.15
CA ILE A 246 -11.06 3.26 13.49
C ILE A 246 -10.82 4.75 13.66
N SER A 247 -11.78 5.46 14.29
CA SER A 247 -11.66 6.90 14.52
C SER A 247 -10.44 7.21 15.41
N PRO A 248 -9.83 8.40 15.30
CA PRO A 248 -8.73 8.79 16.19
C PRO A 248 -9.08 8.72 17.67
N ASP A 249 -10.35 8.91 18.02
CA ASP A 249 -10.84 8.88 19.40
C ASP A 249 -11.01 7.45 19.94
N GLU A 250 -11.21 6.48 19.04
CA GLU A 250 -11.32 5.05 19.34
C GLU A 250 -9.98 4.32 19.33
N LYS A 251 -8.92 4.96 18.78
CA LYS A 251 -7.59 4.38 18.81
C LYS A 251 -7.10 4.23 20.24
N ALA A 252 -6.54 3.06 20.53
CA ALA A 252 -5.88 2.81 21.80
C ALA A 252 -4.96 3.96 22.18
N LYS A 253 -4.94 4.33 23.48
CA LYS A 253 -4.05 5.40 24.00
C LYS A 253 -2.64 5.16 23.47
N LYS A 254 -1.98 6.23 23.03
CA LYS A 254 -0.55 6.17 22.68
C LYS A 254 0.21 5.52 23.80
N ILE A 255 0.79 4.35 23.54
CA ILE A 255 1.67 3.68 24.50
C ILE A 255 3.04 4.34 24.44
N SER A 256 3.74 4.37 25.56
CA SER A 256 5.12 4.83 25.58
C SER A 256 6.01 3.85 24.77
N VAL A 257 7.16 4.32 24.27
CA VAL A 257 8.15 3.43 23.62
C VAL A 257 8.56 2.26 24.53
N LYS A 258 8.59 2.51 25.85
CA LYS A 258 8.90 1.51 26.86
C LYS A 258 7.81 0.44 26.95
N ASP A 259 6.54 0.85 27.00
CA ASP A 259 5.40 -0.07 27.08
C ASP A 259 5.25 -0.85 25.77
N PHE A 260 5.51 -0.19 24.63
CA PHE A 260 5.53 -0.81 23.34
C PHE A 260 6.52 -1.98 23.25
N ARG A 261 7.74 -1.83 23.75
CA ARG A 261 8.72 -2.91 23.78
C ARG A 261 8.37 -4.09 24.69
N ASN A 262 7.60 -3.84 25.72
CA ASN A 262 7.16 -4.86 26.66
C ASN A 262 5.79 -5.46 26.27
N SER A 263 5.23 -5.09 25.13
CA SER A 263 3.94 -5.61 24.68
C SER A 263 4.09 -6.88 23.85
N GLU A 264 3.22 -7.84 24.07
CA GLU A 264 3.22 -9.14 23.38
C GLU A 264 3.12 -9.05 21.86
N TRP A 265 2.63 -7.93 21.31
CA TRP A 265 2.51 -7.82 19.87
C TRP A 265 3.84 -7.61 19.11
N ILE A 266 4.94 -7.43 19.82
CA ILE A 266 6.29 -7.49 19.23
C ILE A 266 6.57 -8.91 18.73
N GLU A 267 6.02 -9.93 19.35
CA GLU A 267 6.17 -11.33 18.93
C GLU A 267 5.43 -11.64 17.62
N GLY A 268 4.37 -10.89 17.30
CA GLY A 268 3.66 -10.96 16.01
C GLY A 268 4.12 -9.94 14.96
N GLY A 269 5.22 -9.23 15.20
CA GLY A 269 5.80 -8.25 14.28
C GLY A 269 6.32 -8.89 12.98
N ILE A 270 6.73 -8.04 12.04
CA ILE A 270 7.33 -8.45 10.75
C ILE A 270 8.46 -9.47 10.94
N PHE A 271 9.09 -9.48 12.11
CA PHE A 271 10.20 -10.36 12.46
C PHE A 271 9.78 -11.61 13.26
N GLY A 272 8.53 -11.72 13.72
CA GLY A 272 8.04 -12.87 14.49
C GLY A 272 7.90 -14.16 13.70
N ASP A 273 7.83 -14.06 12.37
CA ASP A 273 7.75 -15.20 11.46
C ASP A 273 9.11 -15.54 10.83
N PHE A 274 10.17 -14.82 11.20
CA PHE A 274 11.51 -15.09 10.72
C PHE A 274 12.19 -16.17 11.56
N ILE A 275 12.95 -16.99 10.88
CA ILE A 275 13.75 -18.11 11.31
C ILE A 275 14.61 -17.74 12.54
N GLU A 276 14.79 -18.67 13.49
CA GLU A 276 15.57 -18.52 14.72
C GLU A 276 16.93 -17.80 14.59
N ASP A 277 17.56 -17.85 13.42
CA ASP A 277 18.84 -17.18 13.16
C ASP A 277 18.75 -15.65 13.05
N ASP A 278 17.60 -15.09 12.64
CA ASP A 278 17.39 -13.64 12.59
C ASP A 278 17.12 -13.03 13.97
N TYR A 279 16.69 -13.83 14.92
CA TYR A 279 16.48 -13.42 16.31
C TYR A 279 17.82 -12.99 16.97
N LYS A 280 18.92 -13.61 16.59
CA LYS A 280 20.26 -13.25 17.11
C LYS A 280 20.73 -11.87 16.68
N VAL A 281 20.41 -11.45 15.47
CA VAL A 281 20.73 -10.09 14.98
C VAL A 281 19.92 -9.05 15.75
N TYR A 282 18.64 -9.36 16.05
CA TYR A 282 17.79 -8.49 16.85
C TYR A 282 18.24 -8.43 18.32
N GLU A 283 18.63 -9.55 18.92
CA GLU A 283 19.23 -9.60 20.25
C GLU A 283 20.52 -8.79 20.35
N LEU A 284 21.41 -8.90 19.37
CA LEU A 284 22.64 -8.10 19.29
C LEU A 284 22.33 -6.59 19.21
N ALA A 285 21.36 -6.18 18.41
CA ALA A 285 20.92 -4.79 18.34
C ALA A 285 20.27 -4.31 19.66
N SER A 286 19.51 -5.19 20.32
CA SER A 286 18.84 -4.88 21.60
C SER A 286 19.77 -4.89 22.81
N THR A 287 20.89 -5.61 22.75
CA THR A 287 21.90 -5.68 23.81
C THR A 287 22.94 -4.55 23.74
N GLY A 288 22.84 -3.65 22.79
CA GLY A 288 23.77 -2.51 22.65
C GLY A 288 25.15 -2.84 22.11
N GLN A 289 25.40 -4.09 21.72
CA GLN A 289 26.72 -4.49 21.20
C GLN A 289 27.06 -3.84 19.85
N GLY A 290 26.03 -3.54 19.04
CA GLY A 290 26.20 -2.88 17.73
C GLY A 290 26.08 -1.36 17.75
N ARG A 291 25.98 -0.69 18.90
CA ARG A 291 25.78 0.75 18.94
C ARG A 291 27.05 1.52 18.53
N LEU A 292 26.87 2.54 17.70
CA LEU A 292 27.95 3.43 17.26
C LEU A 292 28.24 4.55 18.26
N LYS A 293 27.27 4.89 19.13
CA LYS A 293 27.40 5.97 20.10
C LYS A 293 26.95 5.53 21.49
N GLN A 294 27.62 6.04 22.50
CA GLN A 294 27.27 5.83 23.91
C GLN A 294 26.95 7.15 24.62
N PRO A 295 26.01 7.17 25.56
CA PRO A 295 25.71 8.36 26.34
C PRO A 295 26.73 8.56 27.45
N VAL A 296 27.18 9.81 27.62
CA VAL A 296 28.04 10.24 28.71
C VAL A 296 27.30 11.29 29.52
N TRP A 297 27.24 11.11 30.83
CA TRP A 297 26.54 11.99 31.77
C TRP A 297 27.49 12.98 32.43
N ASN A 298 27.00 14.21 32.58
CA ASN A 298 27.71 15.27 33.32
C ASN A 298 26.89 15.67 34.56
N ALA A 299 27.51 15.46 35.74
CA ALA A 299 26.90 15.75 37.03
C ALA A 299 26.68 17.28 37.26
N GLU A 300 27.55 18.12 36.77
CA GLU A 300 27.53 19.58 37.04
C GLU A 300 26.31 20.25 36.40
N THR A 301 25.82 19.74 35.29
CA THR A 301 24.68 20.30 34.57
C THR A 301 23.36 19.59 34.89
N CYS A 302 23.41 18.47 35.60
CA CYS A 302 22.21 17.70 35.91
C CYS A 302 21.37 18.35 37.00
N ILE A 303 20.06 18.52 36.75
CA ILE A 303 19.06 19.04 37.71
C ILE A 303 18.23 17.97 38.37
N ASP A 304 18.58 16.72 38.21
CA ASP A 304 17.94 15.57 38.85
C ASP A 304 16.43 15.41 38.50
N CYS A 305 16.01 15.75 37.30
CA CYS A 305 14.61 15.70 36.87
C CYS A 305 14.07 14.31 36.51
N GLY A 306 14.92 13.31 36.37
CA GLY A 306 14.53 11.92 36.06
C GLY A 306 14.03 11.64 34.63
N LEU A 307 13.91 12.64 33.75
CA LEU A 307 13.38 12.46 32.39
C LEU A 307 14.12 11.42 31.59
N CYS A 308 15.45 11.34 31.74
CA CYS A 308 16.29 10.36 31.02
C CYS A 308 15.97 8.91 31.40
N ILE A 309 15.65 8.65 32.68
CA ILE A 309 15.23 7.30 33.15
C ILE A 309 13.86 6.96 32.61
N ASN A 310 12.89 7.88 32.78
CA ASN A 310 11.49 7.64 32.42
C ASN A 310 11.28 7.44 30.91
N ASN A 311 12.17 7.98 30.08
CA ASN A 311 12.07 7.88 28.64
C ASN A 311 13.10 6.95 27.98
N CYS A 312 13.92 6.24 28.77
CA CYS A 312 14.84 5.27 28.21
C CYS A 312 14.10 4.01 27.75
N PRO A 313 14.05 3.71 26.44
CA PRO A 313 13.28 2.57 25.92
C PRO A 313 13.80 1.22 26.41
N ASN A 314 15.09 1.14 26.75
CA ASN A 314 15.74 -0.09 27.18
C ASN A 314 16.01 -0.17 28.69
N ASN A 315 15.47 0.75 29.47
CA ASN A 315 15.80 0.84 30.90
C ASN A 315 17.31 0.79 31.17
N ALA A 316 18.10 1.39 30.28
CA ALA A 316 19.54 1.39 30.36
C ALA A 316 20.10 2.44 31.34
N ILE A 317 19.28 3.43 31.72
CA ILE A 317 19.72 4.49 32.64
C ILE A 317 19.23 4.17 34.05
N THR A 318 20.15 4.16 34.99
CA THR A 318 19.88 3.98 36.40
C THR A 318 20.39 5.17 37.22
N LYS A 319 19.79 5.42 38.37
CA LYS A 319 20.18 6.43 39.32
C LYS A 319 20.57 5.79 40.63
N ASN A 320 21.76 6.09 41.09
CA ASN A 320 22.22 5.76 42.43
C ASN A 320 22.56 7.06 43.17
N ASP A 321 21.81 7.40 44.19
CA ASP A 321 21.84 8.69 44.90
C ASP A 321 21.64 9.86 43.91
N LYS A 322 22.67 10.65 43.63
CA LYS A 322 22.66 11.77 42.69
C LYS A 322 23.41 11.46 41.40
N THR A 323 23.85 10.22 41.19
CA THR A 323 24.64 9.81 40.02
C THR A 323 23.78 9.02 39.06
N TYR A 324 23.83 9.44 37.79
CA TYR A 324 23.17 8.72 36.70
C TYR A 324 24.19 7.92 35.91
N THR A 325 23.89 6.68 35.63
CA THR A 325 24.75 5.79 34.85
C THR A 325 23.96 5.14 33.72
N SER A 326 24.64 4.86 32.61
CA SER A 326 24.10 4.08 31.51
C SER A 326 24.69 2.67 31.54
N ASN A 327 23.83 1.66 31.57
CA ASN A 327 24.24 0.28 31.42
C ASN A 327 24.54 0.01 29.95
N ASP A 328 25.79 -0.40 29.67
CA ASP A 328 26.30 -0.61 28.34
C ASP A 328 25.65 -1.79 27.61
N ASP A 329 25.24 -2.83 28.32
CA ASP A 329 24.60 -4.01 27.72
C ASP A 329 23.14 -3.74 27.32
N LYS A 330 22.50 -2.77 27.98
CA LYS A 330 21.10 -2.39 27.71
C LYS A 330 20.97 -1.18 26.78
N CYS A 331 21.99 -0.36 26.67
CA CYS A 331 21.94 0.88 25.88
C CYS A 331 22.05 0.61 24.38
N ILE A 332 21.05 1.00 23.61
CA ILE A 332 21.02 0.86 22.14
C ILE A 332 21.54 2.11 21.38
N GLY A 333 22.04 3.13 22.09
CA GLY A 333 22.57 4.34 21.45
C GLY A 333 21.55 5.25 20.79
N CYS A 334 20.26 5.17 21.16
CA CYS A 334 19.15 5.89 20.52
C CYS A 334 19.15 7.41 20.75
N SER A 335 20.03 7.94 21.58
CA SER A 335 20.19 9.38 21.87
C SER A 335 19.01 10.07 22.58
N ILE A 336 17.96 9.38 22.99
CA ILE A 336 16.77 9.98 23.63
C ILE A 336 17.17 10.70 24.93
N CYS A 337 18.07 10.11 25.76
CA CYS A 337 18.53 10.74 27.00
C CYS A 337 19.20 12.09 26.77
N ALA A 338 19.97 12.22 25.70
CA ALA A 338 20.61 13.47 25.33
C ALA A 338 19.61 14.50 24.74
N ALA A 339 18.68 14.01 23.91
CA ALA A 339 17.68 14.85 23.24
C ALA A 339 16.66 15.44 24.22
N ILE A 340 16.21 14.65 25.22
CA ILE A 340 15.16 15.07 26.16
C ILE A 340 15.70 15.88 27.36
N CYS A 341 17.03 15.87 27.57
CA CYS A 341 17.61 16.54 28.73
C CYS A 341 17.57 18.08 28.60
N PRO A 342 16.79 18.79 29.42
CA PRO A 342 16.66 20.26 29.29
C PRO A 342 17.94 21.01 29.62
N LYS A 343 18.87 20.38 30.35
CA LYS A 343 20.17 20.96 30.75
C LYS A 343 21.36 20.36 30.00
N LYS A 344 21.09 19.51 28.99
CA LYS A 344 22.12 18.84 28.18
C LYS A 344 23.18 18.10 29.04
N ALA A 345 22.73 17.52 30.16
CA ALA A 345 23.57 16.73 31.04
C ALA A 345 24.03 15.40 30.41
N TRP A 346 23.36 14.96 29.35
CA TRP A 346 23.76 13.81 28.57
C TRP A 346 24.30 14.26 27.20
N THR A 347 25.45 13.71 26.81
CA THR A 347 26.04 13.87 25.47
C THR A 347 26.28 12.50 24.86
N MET A 348 26.31 12.41 23.52
CA MET A 348 26.57 11.17 22.81
C MET A 348 28.01 11.19 22.27
N GLN A 349 28.82 10.23 22.67
CA GLN A 349 30.20 10.06 22.18
C GLN A 349 30.30 8.79 21.33
N ASN A 350 31.27 8.75 20.41
CA ASN A 350 31.50 7.54 19.62
C ASN A 350 31.93 6.39 20.53
N ASN A 351 31.40 5.23 20.24
CA ASN A 351 31.78 4.01 20.94
C ASN A 351 33.04 3.46 20.27
N ASN A 352 34.20 3.60 20.92
CA ASN A 352 35.49 3.14 20.41
C ASN A 352 35.73 1.65 20.67
N ARG A 353 34.70 0.86 20.98
CA ARG A 353 34.84 -0.59 21.09
C ARG A 353 35.12 -1.17 19.71
N GLU A 354 36.24 -1.83 19.57
CA GLU A 354 36.51 -2.71 18.43
C GLU A 354 35.45 -3.79 18.40
N ILE A 355 34.79 -3.92 17.26
CA ILE A 355 33.82 -5.01 17.01
C ILE A 355 34.67 -6.27 16.87
N SER A 356 34.75 -7.06 17.93
CA SER A 356 35.44 -8.37 17.95
C SER A 356 34.56 -9.44 17.32
#